data_a1d544110c76a73451f38e3a5c93f228
#
_entry.id   a1d544110c76a73451f38e3a5c93f228
#
_cell.length_a   1.000
_cell.length_b   1.000
_cell.length_c   1.000
_cell.angle_alpha   90.00
_cell.angle_beta   90.00
_cell.angle_gamma   90.00
#
_symmetry.space_group_name_H-M   'P 1'
#
loop_
_entity.id
_entity.type
_entity.pdbx_description
1 polymer ?
#
loop_
_entity_poly.entity_id
_entity_poly.type
_entity_poly.pdbx_seq_one_letter_code
_entity_poly.pdbx_strand_id
1 'polypeptide(L)'
;MTNESYLFRTCCFHRRRAPTVTEDCPNRGTESTVPTEFSYRVADLSQSGFGRMEIELAEHEMPGLMAIREEYADTKPLTGARITGSLHMTVQTAVLIETLVALGAEVRWASCNVFSTQDHAAAAVVVGPGGTEDAPRGVPVFAWKGETLQEYWWAAEQALTWPDGHGPNMLLDDGGDATMLVHKGMEFEKRGEVPDSSTAESAEYAVVLDLLRASLAADPTKWTTVVGGILGVTEETTTGVHRLYQMASAGALAFPAINVNDSVTKSKFDNKYGCRHSLIDGINRATDVLIGGKVAVVCGYGDVGKGCAESLRGQGARVIVVEVDPICALQAAMDGFQVATLEDVAGTGDVFVTATGNVDVIGVDILTRMKHQAIVGNIGHFDNEIDMAGLSRVPGVRKVTIKPQVDKWVFANGVAIIVLSEGRLLNLGNATGHPSFVMSNSFANQTIAQIELFTKTAQYPIGVYTLPKHLDEKVARLHLDALGAKLSRLTQRQADYLGVSADGPYKPEHYRY
;
A
#
# COMPACT_ATOMS: atom_id res chain seq x y z
N MET A 1 62.72 -12.29 23.73
CA MET A 1 62.33 -11.46 24.84
C MET A 1 61.16 -10.63 24.29
N THR A 2 59.92 -10.76 24.62
CA THR A 2 59.12 -11.47 25.59
C THR A 2 57.76 -11.78 24.98
N ASN A 3 57.28 -12.97 25.24
CA ASN A 3 55.93 -13.45 24.97
C ASN A 3 54.86 -12.64 25.74
N GLU A 4 53.73 -12.32 25.10
CA GLU A 4 52.46 -12.26 25.82
C GLU A 4 51.33 -12.87 24.99
N SER A 5 50.82 -13.96 25.52
CA SER A 5 49.73 -14.78 25.09
C SER A 5 48.40 -14.12 25.46
N TYR A 6 47.46 -13.99 24.51
CA TYR A 6 46.06 -13.64 24.80
C TYR A 6 45.23 -14.92 24.87
N LEU A 7 44.70 -15.17 26.05
CA LEU A 7 43.76 -16.24 26.43
C LEU A 7 42.38 -16.03 25.79
N PHE A 8 41.96 -16.97 24.97
CA PHE A 8 40.56 -17.12 24.57
C PHE A 8 39.73 -17.62 25.77
N ARG A 9 38.79 -16.82 26.23
CA ARG A 9 37.72 -17.26 27.13
C ARG A 9 36.57 -17.85 26.32
N THR A 10 36.38 -19.15 26.47
CA THR A 10 35.23 -19.91 25.96
C THR A 10 33.99 -19.53 26.80
N CYS A 11 33.01 -18.86 26.19
CA CYS A 11 31.69 -18.68 26.80
C CYS A 11 30.81 -19.89 26.46
N CYS A 12 30.45 -20.67 27.47
CA CYS A 12 29.46 -21.75 27.39
C CYS A 12 28.07 -21.19 27.09
N PHE A 13 27.54 -21.48 25.90
CA PHE A 13 26.13 -21.29 25.59
C PHE A 13 25.29 -22.37 26.28
N HIS A 14 24.53 -21.99 27.29
CA HIS A 14 23.44 -22.81 27.83
C HIS A 14 22.30 -22.85 26.79
N ARG A 15 22.06 -24.05 26.25
CA ARG A 15 20.84 -24.35 25.47
C ARG A 15 19.63 -24.22 26.41
N ARG A 16 18.83 -23.17 26.26
CA ARG A 16 17.46 -23.16 26.79
C ARG A 16 16.57 -23.91 25.80
N ARG A 17 15.88 -24.92 26.31
CA ARG A 17 14.84 -25.69 25.61
C ARG A 17 13.69 -24.73 25.27
N ALA A 18 13.20 -24.82 24.03
CA ALA A 18 11.95 -24.18 23.62
C ALA A 18 10.78 -24.71 24.46
N PRO A 19 9.84 -23.86 24.86
CA PRO A 19 8.62 -24.32 25.51
C PRO A 19 7.73 -25.00 24.46
N THR A 20 7.27 -26.19 24.80
CA THR A 20 6.20 -26.91 24.12
C THR A 20 4.93 -26.08 24.17
N VAL A 21 4.39 -25.75 23.00
CA VAL A 21 3.06 -25.13 22.85
C VAL A 21 2.02 -26.18 23.24
N THR A 22 1.39 -26.01 24.37
CA THR A 22 0.13 -26.69 24.70
C THR A 22 -1.00 -25.84 24.12
N GLU A 23 -1.79 -26.45 23.25
CA GLU A 23 -3.06 -25.94 22.78
C GLU A 23 -4.01 -25.81 23.99
N ASP A 24 -4.25 -24.57 24.41
CA ASP A 24 -5.43 -24.22 25.22
C ASP A 24 -6.13 -23.06 24.53
N CYS A 25 -7.16 -23.38 23.77
CA CYS A 25 -8.17 -22.42 23.36
C CYS A 25 -8.99 -22.01 24.58
N PRO A 26 -9.00 -20.75 25.01
CA PRO A 26 -9.94 -20.32 26.04
C PRO A 26 -11.34 -20.20 25.40
N ASN A 27 -12.24 -20.93 26.02
CA ASN A 27 -13.68 -20.93 25.84
C ASN A 27 -14.23 -19.48 25.79
N ARG A 28 -14.82 -19.08 24.68
CA ARG A 28 -15.42 -17.75 24.49
C ARG A 28 -16.73 -17.69 25.26
N GLY A 29 -16.68 -17.12 26.46
CA GLY A 29 -17.85 -16.52 27.07
C GLY A 29 -18.28 -15.31 26.21
N THR A 30 -19.56 -15.21 25.91
CA THR A 30 -20.18 -14.06 25.26
C THR A 30 -20.15 -12.84 26.18
N GLU A 31 -19.06 -12.08 26.16
CA GLU A 31 -19.03 -10.71 26.67
C GLU A 31 -19.11 -9.77 25.46
N SER A 32 -20.20 -9.00 25.40
CA SER A 32 -20.34 -7.83 24.56
C SER A 32 -19.33 -6.77 25.05
N THR A 33 -18.12 -6.77 24.51
CA THR A 33 -17.14 -5.73 24.77
C THR A 33 -17.45 -4.54 23.89
N VAL A 34 -18.15 -3.55 24.42
CA VAL A 34 -18.11 -2.18 23.89
C VAL A 34 -16.61 -1.77 23.84
N PRO A 35 -16.07 -1.35 22.69
CA PRO A 35 -14.67 -0.93 22.61
C PRO A 35 -14.39 0.17 23.63
N THR A 36 -13.34 0.01 24.42
CA THR A 36 -12.84 1.07 25.28
C THR A 36 -12.48 2.30 24.43
N GLU A 37 -12.65 3.50 24.95
CA GLU A 37 -12.51 4.79 24.26
C GLU A 37 -11.19 4.94 23.47
N PHE A 38 -10.12 4.22 23.87
CA PHE A 38 -8.86 4.12 23.14
C PHE A 38 -8.41 2.66 23.01
N SER A 39 -8.77 2.01 21.90
CA SER A 39 -8.37 0.63 21.57
C SER A 39 -7.40 0.61 20.39
N TYR A 40 -6.37 -0.21 20.48
CA TYR A 40 -5.36 -0.41 19.42
C TYR A 40 -4.80 -1.83 19.48
N ARG A 41 -4.15 -2.26 18.40
CA ARG A 41 -3.32 -3.48 18.39
C ARG A 41 -2.13 -3.30 17.46
N VAL A 42 -0.93 -3.27 18.00
CA VAL A 42 0.35 -3.19 17.30
C VAL A 42 1.31 -4.25 17.86
N ALA A 43 2.42 -4.51 17.18
CA ALA A 43 3.36 -5.55 17.56
C ALA A 43 4.03 -5.28 18.92
N ASP A 44 4.59 -4.09 19.12
CA ASP A 44 5.41 -3.76 20.28
C ASP A 44 5.54 -2.24 20.47
N LEU A 45 4.94 -1.70 21.53
CA LEU A 45 5.01 -0.26 21.83
C LEU A 45 6.41 0.22 22.22
N SER A 46 7.30 -0.66 22.69
CA SER A 46 8.68 -0.28 23.05
C SER A 46 9.50 0.25 21.87
N GLN A 47 9.04 0.05 20.65
CA GLN A 47 9.65 0.59 19.44
C GLN A 47 9.25 2.05 19.15
N SER A 48 8.35 2.64 19.93
CA SER A 48 7.80 3.98 19.68
C SER A 48 8.85 5.08 19.62
N GLY A 49 9.88 5.00 20.47
CA GLY A 49 10.99 5.97 20.48
C GLY A 49 11.80 5.95 19.18
N PHE A 50 12.10 4.76 18.64
CA PHE A 50 12.73 4.62 17.33
C PHE A 50 11.81 5.10 16.19
N GLY A 51 10.53 4.70 16.24
CA GLY A 51 9.55 5.15 15.27
C GLY A 51 9.39 6.68 15.23
N ARG A 52 9.45 7.35 16.39
CA ARG A 52 9.38 8.82 16.46
C ARG A 52 10.55 9.48 15.73
N MET A 53 11.78 8.99 15.93
CA MET A 53 12.94 9.53 15.23
C MET A 53 12.85 9.34 13.70
N GLU A 54 12.33 8.20 13.25
CA GLU A 54 12.11 7.94 11.82
C GLU A 54 11.00 8.83 11.23
N ILE A 55 9.93 9.11 12.00
CA ILE A 55 8.87 10.04 11.59
C ILE A 55 9.42 11.46 11.45
N GLU A 56 10.22 11.94 12.40
CA GLU A 56 10.87 13.26 12.33
C GLU A 56 11.79 13.38 11.11
N LEU A 57 12.53 12.32 10.78
CA LEU A 57 13.34 12.28 9.55
C LEU A 57 12.45 12.34 8.29
N ALA A 58 11.34 11.60 8.28
CA ALA A 58 10.41 11.60 7.16
C ALA A 58 9.71 12.97 6.98
N GLU A 59 9.33 13.66 8.06
CA GLU A 59 8.75 15.01 8.01
C GLU A 59 9.67 15.99 7.27
N HIS A 60 10.99 15.92 7.51
CA HIS A 60 11.98 16.73 6.82
C HIS A 60 12.00 16.46 5.30
N GLU A 61 11.75 15.24 4.89
CA GLU A 61 11.74 14.80 3.50
C GLU A 61 10.35 14.87 2.84
N MET A 62 9.33 15.40 3.54
CA MET A 62 7.94 15.50 3.05
C MET A 62 7.44 16.97 2.97
N PRO A 63 8.14 17.83 2.22
CA PRO A 63 7.92 19.28 2.28
C PRO A 63 6.51 19.71 1.85
N GLY A 64 5.92 19.04 0.87
CA GLY A 64 4.58 19.39 0.41
C GLY A 64 3.49 19.08 1.43
N LEU A 65 3.59 17.93 2.11
CA LEU A 65 2.66 17.55 3.16
C LEU A 65 2.81 18.44 4.39
N MET A 66 4.06 18.75 4.77
CA MET A 66 4.33 19.65 5.90
C MET A 66 3.84 21.08 5.62
N ALA A 67 3.98 21.58 4.39
CA ALA A 67 3.45 22.87 4.00
C ALA A 67 1.91 22.93 4.07
N ILE A 68 1.21 21.83 3.73
CA ILE A 68 -0.25 21.72 3.92
C ILE A 68 -0.60 21.74 5.41
N ARG A 69 0.14 21.02 6.24
CA ARG A 69 -0.07 21.01 7.70
C ARG A 69 0.04 22.44 8.27
N GLU A 70 1.04 23.20 7.83
CA GLU A 70 1.23 24.59 8.24
C GLU A 70 0.13 25.52 7.69
N GLU A 71 -0.20 25.44 6.40
CA GLU A 71 -1.22 26.28 5.75
C GLU A 71 -2.59 26.19 6.45
N TYR A 72 -2.96 24.98 6.88
CA TYR A 72 -4.29 24.73 7.47
C TYR A 72 -4.29 24.62 9.01
N ALA A 73 -3.16 24.86 9.66
CA ALA A 73 -3.00 24.69 11.12
C ALA A 73 -4.05 25.45 11.94
N ASP A 74 -4.35 26.69 11.55
CA ASP A 74 -5.29 27.55 12.26
C ASP A 74 -6.75 27.28 11.89
N THR A 75 -7.03 26.94 10.64
CA THR A 75 -8.40 26.77 10.12
C THR A 75 -9.00 25.41 10.42
N LYS A 76 -8.17 24.38 10.58
CA LYS A 76 -8.55 22.99 10.89
C LYS A 76 -9.75 22.50 10.08
N PRO A 77 -9.63 22.43 8.76
CA PRO A 77 -10.77 22.15 7.87
C PRO A 77 -11.38 20.76 8.03
N LEU A 78 -10.68 19.83 8.71
CA LEU A 78 -11.17 18.49 9.01
C LEU A 78 -11.79 18.36 10.40
N THR A 79 -12.10 19.47 11.08
CA THR A 79 -12.81 19.42 12.36
C THR A 79 -14.17 18.73 12.19
N GLY A 80 -14.40 17.65 12.94
CA GLY A 80 -15.58 16.78 12.83
C GLY A 80 -15.46 15.68 11.79
N ALA A 81 -14.35 15.62 11.04
CA ALA A 81 -14.05 14.45 10.22
C ALA A 81 -13.61 13.27 11.11
N ARG A 82 -14.21 12.10 10.87
CA ARG A 82 -13.87 10.82 11.47
C ARG A 82 -13.35 9.92 10.36
N ILE A 83 -12.03 9.85 10.24
CA ILE A 83 -11.36 9.19 9.12
C ILE A 83 -10.93 7.79 9.55
N THR A 84 -11.43 6.77 8.86
CA THR A 84 -10.81 5.45 8.89
C THR A 84 -9.88 5.32 7.71
N GLY A 85 -8.59 5.09 7.99
CA GLY A 85 -7.58 4.78 6.98
C GLY A 85 -7.30 3.29 6.87
N SER A 86 -7.22 2.81 5.64
CA SER A 86 -6.78 1.46 5.27
C SER A 86 -5.68 1.62 4.23
N LEU A 87 -4.47 1.89 4.70
CA LEU A 87 -3.29 2.14 3.86
C LEU A 87 -2.03 1.70 4.61
N HIS A 88 -1.00 1.28 3.87
CA HIS A 88 0.27 0.77 4.42
C HIS A 88 0.76 1.56 5.62
N MET A 89 0.89 0.92 6.80
CA MET A 89 1.32 1.58 8.04
C MET A 89 2.83 1.78 8.07
N THR A 90 3.32 2.72 7.28
CA THR A 90 4.73 3.09 7.16
C THR A 90 5.05 4.37 7.96
N VAL A 91 6.33 4.71 8.03
CA VAL A 91 6.79 5.98 8.61
C VAL A 91 6.16 7.18 7.90
N GLN A 92 6.06 7.13 6.57
CA GLN A 92 5.45 8.20 5.78
C GLN A 92 3.94 8.32 6.07
N THR A 93 3.28 7.18 6.25
CA THR A 93 1.86 7.15 6.64
C THR A 93 1.64 7.72 8.04
N ALA A 94 2.59 7.54 8.95
CA ALA A 94 2.53 8.20 10.26
C ALA A 94 2.51 9.73 10.11
N VAL A 95 3.32 10.30 9.21
CA VAL A 95 3.29 11.74 8.92
C VAL A 95 1.94 12.18 8.35
N LEU A 96 1.32 11.37 7.47
CA LEU A 96 -0.04 11.63 6.96
C LEU A 96 -1.07 11.62 8.10
N ILE A 97 -1.08 10.57 8.92
CA ILE A 97 -2.01 10.44 10.06
C ILE A 97 -1.91 11.66 10.98
N GLU A 98 -0.69 12.04 11.38
CA GLU A 98 -0.46 13.19 12.25
C GLU A 98 -0.83 14.52 11.56
N THR A 99 -0.71 14.60 10.24
CA THR A 99 -1.20 15.76 9.47
C THR A 99 -2.73 15.84 9.53
N LEU A 100 -3.45 14.75 9.27
CA LEU A 100 -4.91 14.72 9.35
C LEU A 100 -5.42 15.12 10.75
N VAL A 101 -4.76 14.62 11.80
CA VAL A 101 -5.06 14.99 13.19
C VAL A 101 -4.78 16.47 13.45
N ALA A 102 -3.66 17.00 12.99
CA ALA A 102 -3.32 18.42 13.12
C ALA A 102 -4.36 19.33 12.44
N LEU A 103 -4.96 18.86 11.34
CA LEU A 103 -6.04 19.53 10.62
C LEU A 103 -7.44 19.33 11.23
N GLY A 104 -7.53 18.67 12.38
CA GLY A 104 -8.73 18.55 13.21
C GLY A 104 -9.51 17.25 13.07
N ALA A 105 -9.03 16.26 12.32
CA ALA A 105 -9.69 14.96 12.18
C ALA A 105 -9.47 14.07 13.42
N GLU A 106 -10.47 13.23 13.71
CA GLU A 106 -10.31 12.01 14.49
C GLU A 106 -9.96 10.88 13.51
N VAL A 107 -8.98 10.04 13.87
CA VAL A 107 -8.43 9.03 12.94
C VAL A 107 -8.35 7.66 13.61
N ARG A 108 -8.66 6.61 12.85
CA ARG A 108 -8.38 5.20 13.16
C ARG A 108 -7.71 4.56 11.94
N TRP A 109 -6.81 3.61 12.15
CA TRP A 109 -5.98 3.11 11.05
C TRP A 109 -5.78 1.60 11.07
N ALA A 110 -5.82 0.97 9.87
CA ALA A 110 -5.35 -0.38 9.62
C ALA A 110 -4.41 -0.37 8.41
N SER A 111 -3.58 -1.40 8.27
CA SER A 111 -2.78 -1.58 7.05
C SER A 111 -3.62 -2.19 5.92
N CYS A 112 -3.24 -1.94 4.68
CA CYS A 112 -3.85 -2.56 3.50
C CYS A 112 -3.03 -3.74 2.95
N ASN A 113 -2.03 -4.23 3.71
CA ASN A 113 -1.21 -5.37 3.31
C ASN A 113 -0.52 -6.02 4.53
N VAL A 114 -0.56 -7.34 4.60
CA VAL A 114 -0.04 -8.14 5.74
C VAL A 114 1.48 -8.02 5.99
N PHE A 115 2.27 -7.56 5.01
CA PHE A 115 3.73 -7.46 5.15
C PHE A 115 4.27 -6.03 5.14
N SER A 116 3.41 -5.02 4.93
CA SER A 116 3.87 -3.65 4.69
C SER A 116 4.04 -2.79 5.94
N THR A 117 3.46 -3.19 7.07
CA THR A 117 3.56 -2.43 8.32
C THR A 117 5.00 -2.32 8.79
N GLN A 118 5.39 -1.11 9.19
CA GLN A 118 6.60 -0.84 9.97
C GLN A 118 6.19 -0.73 11.44
N ASP A 119 6.50 -1.75 12.23
CA ASP A 119 6.00 -1.88 13.61
C ASP A 119 6.37 -0.70 14.50
N HIS A 120 7.56 -0.13 14.31
CA HIS A 120 8.01 1.07 15.03
C HIS A 120 7.20 2.32 14.66
N ALA A 121 6.74 2.44 13.40
CA ALA A 121 5.87 3.54 12.98
C ALA A 121 4.47 3.40 13.60
N ALA A 122 3.91 2.19 13.59
CA ALA A 122 2.63 1.89 14.24
C ALA A 122 2.68 2.19 15.75
N ALA A 123 3.75 1.76 16.43
CA ALA A 123 3.97 2.03 17.86
C ALA A 123 4.06 3.53 18.14
N ALA A 124 4.81 4.29 17.33
CA ALA A 124 4.98 5.73 17.52
C ALA A 124 3.67 6.50 17.33
N VAL A 125 2.84 6.09 16.36
CA VAL A 125 1.51 6.70 16.12
C VAL A 125 0.56 6.42 17.28
N VAL A 126 0.55 5.20 17.81
CA VAL A 126 -0.29 4.83 18.97
C VAL A 126 0.13 5.61 20.22
N VAL A 127 1.42 5.65 20.51
CA VAL A 127 1.95 6.41 21.67
C VAL A 127 1.66 7.90 21.49
N GLY A 128 1.89 8.43 20.28
CA GLY A 128 1.69 9.85 19.95
C GLY A 128 2.75 10.78 20.56
N PRO A 129 2.87 12.03 20.07
CA PRO A 129 3.90 12.97 20.51
C PRO A 129 3.86 13.34 22.01
N GLY A 130 2.68 13.23 22.64
CA GLY A 130 2.47 13.58 24.05
C GLY A 130 2.19 12.40 24.97
N GLY A 131 2.31 11.16 24.49
CA GLY A 131 2.04 9.93 25.23
C GLY A 131 3.29 9.23 25.72
N THR A 132 3.08 8.12 26.41
CA THR A 132 4.10 7.14 26.80
C THR A 132 3.59 5.74 26.48
N GLU A 133 4.47 4.73 26.51
CA GLU A 133 4.09 3.33 26.31
C GLU A 133 2.98 2.88 27.29
N ASP A 134 3.05 3.31 28.55
CA ASP A 134 2.06 3.01 29.60
C ASP A 134 0.78 3.85 29.50
N ALA A 135 0.83 4.99 28.81
CA ALA A 135 -0.28 5.93 28.66
C ALA A 135 -0.28 6.54 27.25
N PRO A 136 -0.61 5.74 26.24
CA PRO A 136 -0.62 6.21 24.85
C PRO A 136 -1.73 7.25 24.65
N ARG A 137 -1.44 8.28 23.81
CA ARG A 137 -2.32 9.43 23.54
C ARG A 137 -2.37 9.80 22.05
N GLY A 138 -1.91 8.89 21.19
CA GLY A 138 -1.89 9.11 19.75
C GLY A 138 -3.17 8.67 19.06
N VAL A 139 -3.02 7.94 17.99
CA VAL A 139 -4.11 7.46 17.13
C VAL A 139 -4.28 5.95 17.28
N PRO A 140 -5.52 5.44 17.39
CA PRO A 140 -5.78 4.01 17.35
C PRO A 140 -5.29 3.38 16.03
N VAL A 141 -4.33 2.45 16.12
CA VAL A 141 -3.80 1.68 14.99
C VAL A 141 -4.01 0.20 15.26
N PHE A 142 -4.43 -0.51 14.22
CA PHE A 142 -4.59 -1.97 14.19
C PHE A 142 -3.74 -2.49 13.03
N ALA A 143 -2.44 -2.65 13.25
CA ALA A 143 -1.51 -3.10 12.21
C ALA A 143 -0.20 -3.62 12.81
N TRP A 144 0.31 -4.73 12.24
CA TRP A 144 1.66 -5.24 12.52
C TRP A 144 2.19 -6.02 11.33
N LYS A 145 3.49 -6.15 11.22
CA LYS A 145 4.09 -6.90 10.11
C LYS A 145 3.91 -8.40 10.29
N GLY A 146 3.36 -9.06 9.29
CA GLY A 146 3.17 -10.52 9.30
C GLY A 146 1.83 -10.96 9.86
N GLU A 147 0.80 -10.13 9.75
CA GLU A 147 -0.58 -10.51 10.00
C GLU A 147 -0.97 -11.75 9.20
N THR A 148 -1.78 -12.60 9.78
CA THR A 148 -2.55 -13.60 9.04
C THR A 148 -3.71 -12.93 8.30
N LEU A 149 -4.30 -13.59 7.30
CA LEU A 149 -5.47 -13.03 6.61
C LEU A 149 -6.64 -12.76 7.58
N GLN A 150 -6.84 -13.61 8.59
CA GLN A 150 -7.85 -13.42 9.61
C GLN A 150 -7.59 -12.18 10.46
N GLU A 151 -6.34 -11.97 10.86
CA GLU A 151 -5.93 -10.80 11.65
C GLU A 151 -6.02 -9.51 10.81
N TYR A 152 -5.65 -9.55 9.55
CA TYR A 152 -5.76 -8.43 8.61
C TYR A 152 -7.21 -7.94 8.47
N TRP A 153 -8.15 -8.84 8.18
CA TRP A 153 -9.56 -8.48 8.02
C TRP A 153 -10.21 -8.09 9.35
N TRP A 154 -9.79 -8.72 10.45
CA TRP A 154 -10.16 -8.27 11.80
C TRP A 154 -9.68 -6.84 12.07
N ALA A 155 -8.44 -6.51 11.73
CA ALA A 155 -7.86 -5.18 11.91
C ALA A 155 -8.61 -4.10 11.09
N ALA A 156 -8.95 -4.41 9.84
CA ALA A 156 -9.79 -3.55 9.01
C ALA A 156 -11.18 -3.30 9.64
N GLU A 157 -11.83 -4.35 10.15
CA GLU A 157 -13.10 -4.21 10.88
C GLU A 157 -12.94 -3.36 12.15
N GLN A 158 -11.85 -3.54 12.92
CA GLN A 158 -11.61 -2.73 14.13
C GLN A 158 -11.40 -1.24 13.79
N ALA A 159 -10.69 -0.92 12.72
CA ALA A 159 -10.51 0.46 12.27
C ALA A 159 -11.84 1.10 11.85
N LEU A 160 -12.75 0.32 11.26
CA LEU A 160 -14.10 0.76 10.86
C LEU A 160 -15.09 0.81 12.02
N THR A 161 -14.77 0.20 13.17
CA THR A 161 -15.63 0.15 14.35
C THR A 161 -15.24 1.25 15.33
N TRP A 162 -16.08 2.27 15.46
CA TRP A 162 -15.85 3.39 16.35
C TRP A 162 -16.56 3.19 17.70
N PRO A 163 -16.05 3.78 18.80
CA PRO A 163 -16.57 3.50 20.16
C PRO A 163 -18.06 3.79 20.36
N ASP A 164 -18.61 4.75 19.62
CA ASP A 164 -20.03 5.13 19.66
C ASP A 164 -20.93 4.29 18.73
N GLY A 165 -20.35 3.34 18.00
CA GLY A 165 -21.09 2.45 17.08
C GLY A 165 -21.49 3.06 15.74
N HIS A 166 -21.14 4.34 15.48
CA HIS A 166 -21.56 5.01 14.22
C HIS A 166 -20.58 4.86 13.04
N GLY A 167 -19.37 4.39 13.29
CA GLY A 167 -18.33 4.28 12.27
C GLY A 167 -17.70 5.61 11.84
N PRO A 168 -16.84 5.59 10.78
CA PRO A 168 -16.27 6.79 10.19
C PRO A 168 -17.28 7.58 9.39
N ASN A 169 -16.99 8.86 9.12
CA ASN A 169 -17.68 9.64 8.09
C ASN A 169 -16.83 9.88 6.85
N MET A 170 -15.54 9.53 6.89
CA MET A 170 -14.63 9.57 5.75
C MET A 170 -13.78 8.30 5.70
N LEU A 171 -13.51 7.80 4.49
CA LEU A 171 -12.56 6.72 4.26
C LEU A 171 -11.34 7.25 3.50
N LEU A 172 -10.16 6.73 3.86
CA LEU A 172 -8.92 6.87 3.10
C LEU A 172 -8.43 5.45 2.82
N ASP A 173 -8.54 5.00 1.58
CA ASP A 173 -8.35 3.60 1.22
C ASP A 173 -7.21 3.43 0.21
N ASP A 174 -6.60 2.25 0.21
CA ASP A 174 -5.53 1.86 -0.69
C ASP A 174 -5.75 0.39 -1.13
N GLY A 175 -6.34 0.24 -2.29
CA GLY A 175 -6.78 -1.05 -2.85
C GLY A 175 -8.28 -1.31 -2.70
N GLY A 176 -9.00 -0.47 -1.96
CA GLY A 176 -10.45 -0.52 -1.83
C GLY A 176 -10.96 -1.62 -0.91
N ASP A 177 -10.14 -2.13 0.02
CA ASP A 177 -10.55 -3.23 0.91
C ASP A 177 -11.51 -2.77 2.00
N ALA A 178 -11.27 -1.63 2.64
CA ALA A 178 -12.20 -1.04 3.60
C ALA A 178 -13.53 -0.67 2.91
N THR A 179 -13.45 -0.07 1.73
CA THR A 179 -14.59 0.27 0.88
C THR A 179 -15.40 -0.98 0.51
N MET A 180 -14.73 -2.05 0.08
CA MET A 180 -15.36 -3.32 -0.26
C MET A 180 -16.05 -3.93 0.97
N LEU A 181 -15.39 -3.93 2.12
CA LEU A 181 -15.92 -4.52 3.34
C LEU A 181 -17.23 -3.86 3.78
N VAL A 182 -17.30 -2.53 3.79
CA VAL A 182 -18.54 -1.82 4.17
C VAL A 182 -19.67 -2.02 3.15
N HIS A 183 -19.37 -2.08 1.84
CA HIS A 183 -20.37 -2.33 0.81
C HIS A 183 -20.91 -3.76 0.86
N LYS A 184 -20.03 -4.76 1.02
CA LYS A 184 -20.44 -6.17 1.14
C LYS A 184 -21.19 -6.42 2.44
N GLY A 185 -20.76 -5.81 3.54
CA GLY A 185 -21.49 -5.86 4.80
C GLY A 185 -22.92 -5.37 4.66
N MET A 186 -23.11 -4.16 4.11
CA MET A 186 -24.45 -3.61 3.83
C MET A 186 -25.25 -4.47 2.84
N GLU A 187 -24.62 -5.04 1.82
CA GLU A 187 -25.27 -5.92 0.84
C GLU A 187 -25.85 -7.16 1.54
N PHE A 188 -25.06 -7.83 2.39
CA PHE A 188 -25.46 -9.05 3.07
C PHE A 188 -26.47 -8.79 4.20
N GLU A 189 -26.37 -7.66 4.89
CA GLU A 189 -27.43 -7.23 5.83
C GLU A 189 -28.78 -7.06 5.12
N LYS A 190 -28.81 -6.39 3.96
CA LYS A 190 -30.04 -6.23 3.15
C LYS A 190 -30.60 -7.57 2.65
N ARG A 191 -29.75 -8.55 2.39
CA ARG A 191 -30.17 -9.91 2.00
C ARG A 191 -30.59 -10.76 3.19
N GLY A 192 -30.13 -10.45 4.39
CA GLY A 192 -30.31 -11.25 5.60
C GLY A 192 -29.48 -12.53 5.63
N GLU A 193 -28.52 -12.68 4.70
CA GLU A 193 -27.66 -13.88 4.60
C GLU A 193 -26.30 -13.54 3.99
N VAL A 194 -25.25 -14.30 4.38
CA VAL A 194 -23.91 -14.26 3.83
C VAL A 194 -23.64 -15.59 3.10
N PRO A 195 -23.13 -15.58 1.85
CA PRO A 195 -22.75 -16.80 1.13
C PRO A 195 -21.81 -17.70 1.93
N ASP A 196 -21.89 -19.01 1.70
CA ASP A 196 -20.98 -19.96 2.35
C ASP A 196 -19.52 -19.70 1.92
N SER A 197 -18.59 -19.64 2.88
CA SER A 197 -17.18 -19.37 2.61
C SER A 197 -16.50 -20.43 1.73
N SER A 198 -17.05 -21.66 1.68
CA SER A 198 -16.58 -22.71 0.76
C SER A 198 -16.84 -22.39 -0.72
N THR A 199 -17.71 -21.43 -1.02
CA THR A 199 -18.00 -20.96 -2.39
C THR A 199 -17.12 -19.79 -2.84
N ALA A 200 -16.22 -19.33 -1.96
CA ALA A 200 -15.34 -18.19 -2.25
C ALA A 200 -14.34 -18.51 -3.35
N GLU A 201 -14.05 -17.54 -4.20
CA GLU A 201 -13.08 -17.65 -5.30
C GLU A 201 -11.63 -17.69 -4.80
N SER A 202 -11.39 -17.17 -3.59
CA SER A 202 -10.06 -17.14 -2.96
C SER A 202 -10.14 -17.44 -1.46
N ALA A 203 -9.02 -17.88 -0.87
CA ALA A 203 -8.88 -18.08 0.56
C ALA A 203 -9.11 -16.78 1.35
N GLU A 204 -8.68 -15.65 0.80
CA GLU A 204 -8.87 -14.34 1.38
C GLU A 204 -10.36 -13.95 1.42
N TYR A 205 -11.08 -14.11 0.31
CA TYR A 205 -12.51 -13.80 0.27
C TYR A 205 -13.32 -14.74 1.17
N ALA A 206 -12.88 -15.99 1.38
CA ALA A 206 -13.49 -16.89 2.37
C ALA A 206 -13.42 -16.30 3.78
N VAL A 207 -12.29 -15.70 4.17
CA VAL A 207 -12.13 -15.01 5.46
C VAL A 207 -13.08 -13.82 5.57
N VAL A 208 -13.23 -13.02 4.51
CA VAL A 208 -14.19 -11.89 4.47
C VAL A 208 -15.63 -12.39 4.70
N LEU A 209 -16.03 -13.48 4.03
CA LEU A 209 -17.38 -14.03 4.20
C LEU A 209 -17.62 -14.53 5.63
N ASP A 210 -16.63 -15.18 6.24
CA ASP A 210 -16.73 -15.65 7.63
C ASP A 210 -16.83 -14.48 8.63
N LEU A 211 -16.03 -13.42 8.43
CA LEU A 211 -16.10 -12.19 9.22
C LEU A 211 -17.48 -11.53 9.10
N LEU A 212 -17.97 -11.33 7.88
CA LEU A 212 -19.27 -10.68 7.65
C LEU A 212 -20.44 -11.53 8.17
N ARG A 213 -20.34 -12.86 8.14
CA ARG A 213 -21.32 -13.76 8.75
C ARG A 213 -21.35 -13.59 10.27
N ALA A 214 -20.18 -13.51 10.91
CA ALA A 214 -20.11 -13.27 12.34
C ALA A 214 -20.64 -11.88 12.71
N SER A 215 -20.32 -10.87 11.90
CA SER A 215 -20.81 -9.49 12.08
C SER A 215 -22.34 -9.42 11.94
N LEU A 216 -22.93 -10.02 10.90
CA LEU A 216 -24.40 -10.08 10.69
C LEU A 216 -25.12 -10.77 11.85
N ALA A 217 -24.54 -11.83 12.40
CA ALA A 217 -25.11 -12.54 13.54
C ALA A 217 -25.07 -11.71 14.84
N ALA A 218 -24.04 -10.87 15.02
CA ALA A 218 -23.86 -10.03 16.20
C ALA A 218 -24.72 -8.75 16.14
N ASP A 219 -24.71 -8.07 15.00
CA ASP A 219 -25.50 -6.84 14.74
C ASP A 219 -25.92 -6.80 13.26
N PRO A 220 -27.20 -7.07 12.96
CA PRO A 220 -27.70 -7.12 11.59
C PRO A 220 -27.84 -5.73 10.93
N THR A 221 -27.45 -4.65 11.58
CA THR A 221 -27.57 -3.27 11.10
C THR A 221 -26.24 -2.50 11.10
N LYS A 222 -25.17 -3.10 11.58
CA LYS A 222 -23.85 -2.49 11.75
C LYS A 222 -23.37 -1.78 10.47
N TRP A 223 -23.29 -2.52 9.37
CA TRP A 223 -22.72 -2.00 8.13
C TRP A 223 -23.64 -1.01 7.42
N THR A 224 -24.93 -1.22 7.50
CA THR A 224 -25.92 -0.24 6.99
C THR A 224 -25.80 1.09 7.76
N THR A 225 -25.61 1.03 9.08
CA THR A 225 -25.38 2.21 9.92
C THR A 225 -24.07 2.91 9.55
N VAL A 226 -22.98 2.15 9.42
CA VAL A 226 -21.66 2.68 9.02
C VAL A 226 -21.74 3.37 7.66
N VAL A 227 -22.27 2.69 6.63
CA VAL A 227 -22.39 3.25 5.28
C VAL A 227 -23.25 4.52 5.27
N GLY A 228 -24.33 4.55 6.07
CA GLY A 228 -25.21 5.72 6.18
C GLY A 228 -24.51 6.97 6.74
N GLY A 229 -23.39 6.82 7.45
CA GLY A 229 -22.58 7.91 7.99
C GLY A 229 -21.45 8.38 7.06
N ILE A 230 -21.07 7.59 6.06
CA ILE A 230 -19.92 7.89 5.19
C ILE A 230 -20.28 8.96 4.16
N LEU A 231 -19.54 10.06 4.15
CA LEU A 231 -19.64 11.17 3.20
C LEU A 231 -18.83 10.90 1.92
N GLY A 232 -17.80 10.09 2.00
CA GLY A 232 -17.02 9.69 0.83
C GLY A 232 -15.71 8.98 1.15
N VAL A 233 -15.03 8.54 0.09
CA VAL A 233 -13.72 7.86 0.13
C VAL A 233 -12.71 8.54 -0.77
N THR A 234 -11.44 8.54 -0.37
CA THR A 234 -10.31 8.86 -1.25
C THR A 234 -9.47 7.60 -1.46
N GLU A 235 -9.17 7.27 -2.72
CA GLU A 235 -8.50 6.02 -3.09
C GLU A 235 -7.11 6.29 -3.65
N GLU A 236 -6.12 5.59 -3.08
CA GLU A 236 -4.70 5.79 -3.36
C GLU A 236 -4.22 5.08 -4.62
N THR A 237 -4.73 3.89 -4.94
CA THR A 237 -4.09 3.01 -5.92
C THR A 237 -4.98 2.60 -7.09
N THR A 238 -4.35 2.30 -8.23
CA THR A 238 -5.02 1.90 -9.48
C THR A 238 -6.03 0.77 -9.28
N THR A 239 -5.71 -0.22 -8.45
CA THR A 239 -6.58 -1.38 -8.25
C THR A 239 -7.87 -1.02 -7.50
N GLY A 240 -7.76 -0.19 -6.45
CA GLY A 240 -8.93 0.30 -5.72
C GLY A 240 -9.79 1.21 -6.59
N VAL A 241 -9.16 2.09 -7.39
CA VAL A 241 -9.85 2.93 -8.38
C VAL A 241 -10.64 2.08 -9.38
N HIS A 242 -10.06 0.97 -9.86
CA HIS A 242 -10.77 0.05 -10.76
C HIS A 242 -12.03 -0.55 -10.10
N ARG A 243 -11.93 -0.98 -8.84
CA ARG A 243 -13.07 -1.44 -8.04
C ARG A 243 -14.15 -0.36 -7.88
N LEU A 244 -13.75 0.89 -7.61
CA LEU A 244 -14.70 2.01 -7.51
C LEU A 244 -15.46 2.24 -8.81
N TYR A 245 -14.79 2.24 -9.96
CA TYR A 245 -15.44 2.35 -11.27
C TYR A 245 -16.37 1.17 -11.57
N GLN A 246 -15.99 -0.05 -11.19
CA GLN A 246 -16.87 -1.22 -11.33
C GLN A 246 -18.13 -1.07 -10.47
N MET A 247 -17.98 -0.68 -9.20
CA MET A 247 -19.13 -0.44 -8.31
C MET A 247 -20.02 0.69 -8.83
N ALA A 248 -19.44 1.79 -9.31
CA ALA A 248 -20.21 2.90 -9.88
C ALA A 248 -20.98 2.47 -11.14
N SER A 249 -20.35 1.72 -12.03
CA SER A 249 -20.99 1.19 -13.26
C SER A 249 -22.11 0.21 -12.96
N ALA A 250 -21.99 -0.56 -11.89
CA ALA A 250 -23.02 -1.49 -11.40
C ALA A 250 -24.13 -0.80 -10.58
N GLY A 251 -24.01 0.53 -10.32
CA GLY A 251 -24.94 1.25 -9.43
C GLY A 251 -24.88 0.80 -7.97
N ALA A 252 -23.76 0.18 -7.56
CA ALA A 252 -23.55 -0.35 -6.21
C ALA A 252 -22.76 0.58 -5.29
N LEU A 253 -22.10 1.60 -5.85
CA LEU A 253 -21.35 2.59 -5.05
C LEU A 253 -22.33 3.39 -4.18
N ALA A 254 -22.07 3.45 -2.87
CA ALA A 254 -23.00 4.02 -1.90
C ALA A 254 -22.69 5.49 -1.56
N PHE A 255 -21.49 5.99 -1.84
CA PHE A 255 -21.03 7.33 -1.54
C PHE A 255 -20.03 7.81 -2.61
N PRO A 256 -19.75 9.13 -2.72
CA PRO A 256 -18.78 9.66 -3.69
C PRO A 256 -17.36 9.21 -3.38
N ALA A 257 -16.54 9.10 -4.42
CA ALA A 257 -15.14 8.74 -4.33
C ALA A 257 -14.24 9.74 -5.07
N ILE A 258 -13.12 10.12 -4.48
CA ILE A 258 -12.04 10.82 -5.20
C ILE A 258 -10.92 9.82 -5.51
N ASN A 259 -10.67 9.63 -6.79
CA ASN A 259 -9.55 8.89 -7.33
C ASN A 259 -8.29 9.75 -7.23
N VAL A 260 -7.53 9.55 -6.17
CA VAL A 260 -6.25 10.24 -5.95
C VAL A 260 -5.15 9.67 -6.85
N ASN A 261 -5.21 8.37 -7.17
CA ASN A 261 -4.22 7.73 -8.04
C ASN A 261 -4.03 8.47 -9.38
N ASP A 262 -5.11 8.99 -9.97
CA ASP A 262 -5.06 9.62 -11.28
C ASP A 262 -4.77 11.13 -11.24
N SER A 263 -4.56 11.71 -10.05
CA SER A 263 -3.87 12.99 -9.92
C SER A 263 -2.49 12.87 -10.56
N VAL A 264 -2.10 13.84 -11.40
CA VAL A 264 -0.84 13.74 -12.15
C VAL A 264 0.36 13.75 -11.20
N THR A 265 0.30 14.58 -10.15
CA THR A 265 1.33 14.63 -9.09
C THR A 265 1.36 13.37 -8.22
N LYS A 266 0.39 12.45 -8.36
CA LYS A 266 0.44 11.11 -7.79
C LYS A 266 0.94 10.10 -8.82
N SER A 267 0.20 9.83 -9.87
CA SER A 267 0.49 8.73 -10.82
C SER A 267 1.83 8.87 -11.53
N LYS A 268 2.23 10.08 -11.92
CA LYS A 268 3.49 10.32 -12.64
C LYS A 268 4.69 10.47 -11.70
N PHE A 269 4.47 10.50 -10.39
CA PHE A 269 5.52 10.61 -9.37
C PHE A 269 5.62 9.34 -8.53
N ASP A 270 4.59 9.00 -7.79
CA ASP A 270 4.54 7.81 -6.93
C ASP A 270 4.72 6.53 -7.76
N ASN A 271 3.80 6.26 -8.68
CA ASN A 271 3.81 5.02 -9.44
C ASN A 271 5.10 4.85 -10.25
N LYS A 272 5.67 5.94 -10.77
CA LYS A 272 6.90 5.91 -11.57
C LYS A 272 8.16 6.00 -10.70
N TYR A 273 8.36 7.11 -10.00
CA TYR A 273 9.61 7.36 -9.26
C TYR A 273 9.68 6.58 -7.95
N GLY A 274 8.54 6.34 -7.29
CA GLY A 274 8.45 5.50 -6.11
C GLY A 274 8.89 4.06 -6.41
N CYS A 275 8.31 3.44 -7.44
CA CYS A 275 8.69 2.10 -7.87
C CYS A 275 10.12 2.03 -8.43
N ARG A 276 10.57 3.09 -9.14
CA ARG A 276 11.94 3.21 -9.62
C ARG A 276 12.98 3.11 -8.49
N HIS A 277 12.69 3.70 -7.34
CA HIS A 277 13.54 3.63 -6.15
C HIS A 277 13.35 2.31 -5.40
N SER A 278 12.12 1.97 -5.04
CA SER A 278 11.79 0.92 -4.08
C SER A 278 11.96 -0.49 -4.64
N LEU A 279 11.87 -0.70 -5.96
CA LEU A 279 12.16 -2.00 -6.58
C LEU A 279 13.59 -2.44 -6.31
N ILE A 280 14.55 -1.56 -6.55
CA ILE A 280 15.98 -1.87 -6.36
C ILE A 280 16.27 -2.09 -4.88
N ASP A 281 15.69 -1.28 -3.99
CA ASP A 281 15.83 -1.46 -2.55
C ASP A 281 15.31 -2.83 -2.11
N GLY A 282 14.11 -3.23 -2.57
CA GLY A 282 13.52 -4.53 -2.27
C GLY A 282 14.37 -5.70 -2.77
N ILE A 283 14.84 -5.68 -4.01
CA ILE A 283 15.70 -6.73 -4.56
C ILE A 283 17.02 -6.83 -3.79
N ASN A 284 17.67 -5.70 -3.51
CA ASN A 284 18.96 -5.67 -2.83
C ASN A 284 18.85 -6.19 -1.39
N ARG A 285 17.87 -5.73 -0.62
CA ARG A 285 17.65 -6.23 0.75
C ARG A 285 17.24 -7.70 0.79
N ALA A 286 16.44 -8.14 -0.19
CA ALA A 286 16.00 -9.53 -0.26
C ALA A 286 17.15 -10.49 -0.60
N THR A 287 18.02 -10.15 -1.56
CA THR A 287 18.89 -11.11 -2.21
C THR A 287 20.35 -10.75 -2.21
N ASP A 288 20.70 -9.49 -2.06
CA ASP A 288 22.09 -8.99 -2.15
C ASP A 288 22.82 -9.40 -3.45
N VAL A 289 22.06 -9.57 -4.55
CA VAL A 289 22.61 -9.96 -5.85
C VAL A 289 23.07 -8.77 -6.64
N LEU A 290 24.15 -8.92 -7.40
CA LEU A 290 24.53 -7.92 -8.40
C LEU A 290 23.51 -7.93 -9.55
N ILE A 291 22.81 -6.82 -9.73
CA ILE A 291 21.81 -6.63 -10.81
C ILE A 291 22.51 -6.42 -12.15
N GLY A 292 23.67 -5.75 -12.16
CA GLY A 292 24.44 -5.49 -13.36
C GLY A 292 24.79 -6.74 -14.16
N GLY A 293 24.56 -6.69 -15.49
CA GLY A 293 24.78 -7.81 -16.41
C GLY A 293 23.68 -8.88 -16.44
N LYS A 294 22.73 -8.87 -15.48
CA LYS A 294 21.60 -9.81 -15.49
C LYS A 294 20.57 -9.45 -16.56
N VAL A 295 19.79 -10.44 -16.97
CA VAL A 295 18.57 -10.24 -17.77
C VAL A 295 17.41 -10.01 -16.81
N ALA A 296 16.85 -8.82 -16.82
CA ALA A 296 15.67 -8.45 -16.04
C ALA A 296 14.44 -8.34 -16.95
N VAL A 297 13.39 -9.08 -16.62
CA VAL A 297 12.12 -9.10 -17.35
C VAL A 297 11.10 -8.31 -16.54
N VAL A 298 10.54 -7.25 -17.12
CA VAL A 298 9.49 -6.42 -16.53
C VAL A 298 8.20 -6.69 -17.27
N CYS A 299 7.21 -7.25 -16.59
CA CYS A 299 5.88 -7.50 -17.12
C CYS A 299 4.99 -6.29 -16.82
N GLY A 300 4.60 -5.56 -17.87
CA GLY A 300 3.89 -4.29 -17.81
C GLY A 300 4.78 -3.08 -18.05
N TYR A 301 4.31 -2.10 -18.86
CA TYR A 301 5.02 -0.84 -19.14
C TYR A 301 4.12 0.40 -18.96
N GLY A 302 3.21 0.33 -17.96
CA GLY A 302 2.54 1.48 -17.38
C GLY A 302 3.52 2.34 -16.56
N ASP A 303 3.02 3.26 -15.73
CA ASP A 303 3.88 4.14 -14.93
C ASP A 303 4.82 3.35 -13.99
N VAL A 304 4.31 2.31 -13.33
CA VAL A 304 5.09 1.40 -12.48
C VAL A 304 6.18 0.68 -13.28
N GLY A 305 5.79 0.02 -14.37
CA GLY A 305 6.72 -0.72 -15.22
C GLY A 305 7.82 0.14 -15.83
N LYS A 306 7.49 1.38 -16.23
CA LYS A 306 8.47 2.38 -16.71
C LYS A 306 9.52 2.68 -15.64
N GLY A 307 9.08 2.96 -14.41
CA GLY A 307 10.00 3.19 -13.30
C GLY A 307 10.89 1.98 -13.01
N CYS A 308 10.32 0.78 -13.00
CA CYS A 308 11.05 -0.47 -12.80
C CYS A 308 12.10 -0.73 -13.88
N ALA A 309 11.72 -0.60 -15.16
CA ALA A 309 12.62 -0.82 -16.29
C ALA A 309 13.77 0.20 -16.30
N GLU A 310 13.49 1.48 -16.05
CA GLU A 310 14.50 2.53 -15.95
C GLU A 310 15.51 2.25 -14.83
N SER A 311 15.05 1.84 -13.64
CA SER A 311 15.94 1.59 -12.50
C SER A 311 16.81 0.36 -12.71
N LEU A 312 16.24 -0.73 -13.23
CA LEU A 312 17.00 -1.96 -13.56
C LEU A 312 18.09 -1.68 -14.60
N ARG A 313 17.74 -0.92 -15.67
CA ARG A 313 18.72 -0.46 -16.65
C ARG A 313 19.80 0.43 -16.01
N GLY A 314 19.39 1.33 -15.10
CA GLY A 314 20.31 2.19 -14.35
C GLY A 314 21.30 1.39 -13.48
N GLN A 315 20.93 0.20 -13.02
CA GLN A 315 21.82 -0.74 -12.32
C GLN A 315 22.66 -1.61 -13.27
N GLY A 316 22.55 -1.42 -14.59
CA GLY A 316 23.31 -2.17 -15.59
C GLY A 316 22.69 -3.49 -16.00
N ALA A 317 21.41 -3.74 -15.73
CA ALA A 317 20.70 -4.91 -16.24
C ALA A 317 20.42 -4.77 -17.75
N ARG A 318 20.29 -5.94 -18.40
CA ARG A 318 19.70 -6.05 -19.74
C ARG A 318 18.21 -6.23 -19.58
N VAL A 319 17.45 -5.15 -19.79
CA VAL A 319 16.02 -5.15 -19.52
C VAL A 319 15.22 -5.58 -20.75
N ILE A 320 14.28 -6.49 -20.53
CA ILE A 320 13.27 -6.93 -21.49
C ILE A 320 11.90 -6.58 -20.92
N VAL A 321 11.04 -5.97 -21.73
CA VAL A 321 9.67 -5.61 -21.37
C VAL A 321 8.71 -6.61 -21.99
N VAL A 322 7.75 -7.07 -21.22
CA VAL A 322 6.60 -7.86 -21.67
C VAL A 322 5.36 -6.99 -21.54
N GLU A 323 4.63 -6.79 -22.62
CA GLU A 323 3.49 -5.85 -22.63
C GLU A 323 2.42 -6.30 -23.63
N VAL A 324 1.16 -6.08 -23.26
CA VAL A 324 -0.01 -6.41 -24.09
C VAL A 324 -0.60 -5.19 -24.79
N ASP A 325 -0.43 -3.98 -24.20
CA ASP A 325 -0.88 -2.73 -24.82
C ASP A 325 0.11 -2.31 -25.91
N PRO A 326 -0.33 -2.21 -27.19
CA PRO A 326 0.57 -1.85 -28.30
C PRO A 326 1.16 -0.45 -28.17
N ILE A 327 0.49 0.49 -27.47
CA ILE A 327 1.02 1.84 -27.22
C ILE A 327 2.16 1.78 -26.22
N CYS A 328 1.96 1.10 -25.08
CA CYS A 328 2.99 0.91 -24.07
C CYS A 328 4.18 0.09 -24.62
N ALA A 329 3.92 -0.95 -25.40
CA ALA A 329 4.95 -1.74 -26.09
C ALA A 329 5.79 -0.88 -27.06
N LEU A 330 5.14 -0.03 -27.83
CA LEU A 330 5.84 0.91 -28.72
C LEU A 330 6.68 1.91 -27.95
N GLN A 331 6.17 2.46 -26.82
CA GLN A 331 6.94 3.34 -25.95
C GLN A 331 8.17 2.63 -25.40
N ALA A 332 8.03 1.38 -24.91
CA ALA A 332 9.16 0.60 -24.41
C ALA A 332 10.25 0.41 -25.49
N ALA A 333 9.85 0.10 -26.73
CA ALA A 333 10.77 -0.05 -27.85
C ALA A 333 11.48 1.29 -28.18
N MET A 334 10.75 2.42 -28.17
CA MET A 334 11.32 3.75 -28.40
C MET A 334 12.26 4.19 -27.27
N ASP A 335 12.01 3.75 -26.03
CA ASP A 335 12.88 3.98 -24.88
C ASP A 335 14.13 3.06 -24.90
N GLY A 336 14.26 2.21 -25.92
CA GLY A 336 15.42 1.35 -26.18
C GLY A 336 15.41 0.04 -25.42
N PHE A 337 14.25 -0.42 -24.96
CA PHE A 337 14.08 -1.75 -24.39
C PHE A 337 13.73 -2.79 -25.45
N GLN A 338 14.20 -4.03 -25.27
CA GLN A 338 13.68 -5.15 -26.02
C GLN A 338 12.24 -5.44 -25.53
N VAL A 339 11.31 -5.62 -26.47
CA VAL A 339 9.95 -6.09 -26.19
C VAL A 339 9.82 -7.52 -26.69
N ALA A 340 9.35 -8.43 -25.84
CA ALA A 340 9.23 -9.85 -26.14
C ALA A 340 8.01 -10.45 -25.42
N THR A 341 7.65 -11.69 -25.75
CA THR A 341 6.66 -12.44 -24.98
C THR A 341 7.31 -13.10 -23.77
N LEU A 342 6.50 -13.39 -22.74
CA LEU A 342 7.01 -14.05 -21.53
C LEU A 342 7.52 -15.48 -21.83
N GLU A 343 6.86 -16.17 -22.77
CA GLU A 343 7.24 -17.50 -23.23
C GLU A 343 8.63 -17.55 -23.87
N ASP A 344 9.00 -16.49 -24.60
CA ASP A 344 10.31 -16.39 -25.27
C ASP A 344 11.46 -16.17 -24.27
N VAL A 345 11.18 -15.51 -23.13
CA VAL A 345 12.21 -15.07 -22.19
C VAL A 345 12.23 -15.86 -20.87
N ALA A 346 11.26 -16.74 -20.61
CA ALA A 346 11.15 -17.52 -19.38
C ALA A 346 12.44 -18.27 -19.03
N GLY A 347 13.09 -18.92 -20.00
CA GLY A 347 14.33 -19.67 -19.79
C GLY A 347 15.61 -18.82 -19.74
N THR A 348 15.54 -17.51 -19.99
CA THR A 348 16.72 -16.63 -20.07
C THR A 348 16.76 -15.56 -19.00
N GLY A 349 15.61 -15.17 -18.44
CA GLY A 349 15.51 -14.16 -17.38
C GLY A 349 16.21 -14.56 -16.08
N ASP A 350 16.90 -13.64 -15.45
CA ASP A 350 17.49 -13.76 -14.10
C ASP A 350 16.56 -13.21 -13.02
N VAL A 351 15.87 -12.12 -13.34
CA VAL A 351 14.96 -11.40 -12.47
C VAL A 351 13.66 -11.15 -13.24
N PHE A 352 12.54 -11.51 -12.67
CA PHE A 352 11.20 -11.27 -13.21
C PHE A 352 10.43 -10.37 -12.25
N VAL A 353 9.84 -9.28 -12.76
CA VAL A 353 9.06 -8.33 -11.98
C VAL A 353 7.73 -8.11 -12.66
N THR A 354 6.63 -8.37 -11.95
CA THR A 354 5.28 -8.07 -12.45
C THR A 354 4.81 -6.71 -11.96
N ALA A 355 4.13 -5.95 -12.83
CA ALA A 355 3.73 -4.56 -12.62
C ALA A 355 2.47 -4.21 -13.43
N THR A 356 1.53 -5.14 -13.56
CA THR A 356 0.39 -5.03 -14.50
C THR A 356 -0.93 -4.69 -13.83
N GLY A 357 -1.07 -5.00 -12.53
CA GLY A 357 -2.36 -4.94 -11.82
C GLY A 357 -3.38 -5.98 -12.33
N ASN A 358 -2.92 -7.04 -13.03
CA ASN A 358 -3.76 -8.09 -13.59
C ASN A 358 -3.63 -9.40 -12.76
N VAL A 359 -4.14 -10.49 -13.26
CA VAL A 359 -4.13 -11.82 -12.64
C VAL A 359 -3.34 -12.80 -13.50
N ASP A 360 -2.66 -13.78 -12.87
CA ASP A 360 -1.98 -14.92 -13.52
C ASP A 360 -1.02 -14.49 -14.65
N VAL A 361 -0.32 -13.38 -14.47
CA VAL A 361 0.67 -12.86 -15.44
C VAL A 361 1.83 -13.85 -15.57
N ILE A 362 2.30 -14.40 -14.44
CA ILE A 362 3.30 -15.47 -14.41
C ILE A 362 2.64 -16.74 -13.88
N GLY A 363 2.17 -17.57 -14.78
CA GLY A 363 1.57 -18.87 -14.50
C GLY A 363 2.61 -19.96 -14.20
N VAL A 364 2.12 -21.14 -13.76
CA VAL A 364 2.96 -22.31 -13.42
C VAL A 364 3.83 -22.78 -14.60
N ASP A 365 3.31 -22.72 -15.83
CA ASP A 365 4.02 -23.09 -17.06
C ASP A 365 5.26 -22.22 -17.28
N ILE A 366 5.20 -20.94 -16.95
CA ILE A 366 6.34 -20.01 -17.01
C ILE A 366 7.30 -20.28 -15.83
N LEU A 367 6.79 -20.38 -14.58
CA LEU A 367 7.59 -20.60 -13.38
C LEU A 367 8.45 -21.87 -13.49
N THR A 368 7.91 -22.94 -14.06
CA THR A 368 8.62 -24.22 -14.23
C THR A 368 9.68 -24.21 -15.34
N ARG A 369 9.62 -23.24 -16.27
CA ARG A 369 10.58 -23.03 -17.35
C ARG A 369 11.72 -22.07 -17.01
N MET A 370 11.61 -21.37 -15.88
CA MET A 370 12.63 -20.43 -15.45
C MET A 370 13.94 -21.13 -15.15
N LYS A 371 15.05 -20.43 -15.36
CA LYS A 371 16.35 -20.99 -15.03
C LYS A 371 16.59 -21.09 -13.53
N HIS A 372 17.54 -21.94 -13.16
CA HIS A 372 17.93 -22.14 -11.77
C HIS A 372 18.33 -20.83 -11.11
N GLN A 373 17.76 -20.54 -9.92
CA GLN A 373 17.95 -19.31 -9.13
C GLN A 373 17.40 -18.03 -9.78
N ALA A 374 16.46 -18.14 -10.73
CA ALA A 374 15.70 -16.97 -11.16
C ALA A 374 14.95 -16.35 -9.98
N ILE A 375 14.97 -15.04 -9.88
CA ILE A 375 14.28 -14.26 -8.84
C ILE A 375 12.95 -13.77 -9.43
N VAL A 376 11.86 -14.00 -8.70
CA VAL A 376 10.51 -13.62 -9.12
C VAL A 376 9.90 -12.74 -8.03
N GLY A 377 9.40 -11.58 -8.41
CA GLY A 377 8.75 -10.67 -7.49
C GLY A 377 7.67 -9.85 -8.16
N ASN A 378 6.74 -9.40 -7.37
CA ASN A 378 5.65 -8.53 -7.79
C ASN A 378 5.80 -7.14 -7.16
N ILE A 379 5.49 -6.11 -7.92
CA ILE A 379 5.40 -4.73 -7.45
C ILE A 379 4.01 -4.12 -7.74
N GLY A 380 3.09 -4.92 -8.28
CA GLY A 380 1.66 -4.60 -8.34
C GLY A 380 1.00 -4.74 -6.96
N HIS A 381 -0.13 -4.10 -6.77
CA HIS A 381 -0.77 -3.98 -5.45
C HIS A 381 -1.17 -5.32 -4.82
N PHE A 382 -1.77 -6.23 -5.59
CA PHE A 382 -2.21 -7.55 -5.10
C PHE A 382 -1.24 -8.68 -5.45
N ASP A 383 -1.39 -9.81 -4.77
CA ASP A 383 -0.56 -11.00 -4.90
C ASP A 383 -0.98 -11.98 -6.01
N ASN A 384 -1.94 -11.59 -6.84
CA ASN A 384 -2.54 -12.45 -7.87
C ASN A 384 -1.84 -12.41 -9.23
N GLU A 385 -0.81 -11.58 -9.41
CA GLU A 385 -0.05 -11.53 -10.67
C GLU A 385 0.86 -12.75 -10.87
N ILE A 386 1.26 -13.43 -9.79
CA ILE A 386 2.06 -14.65 -9.79
C ILE A 386 1.22 -15.80 -9.24
N ASP A 387 1.04 -16.88 -9.99
CA ASP A 387 0.25 -18.04 -9.57
C ASP A 387 0.95 -18.85 -8.46
N MET A 388 0.94 -18.31 -7.24
CA MET A 388 1.51 -18.95 -6.06
C MET A 388 0.71 -20.20 -5.65
N ALA A 389 -0.59 -20.18 -5.85
CA ALA A 389 -1.44 -21.32 -5.56
C ALA A 389 -1.14 -22.51 -6.49
N GLY A 390 -0.99 -22.26 -7.79
CA GLY A 390 -0.56 -23.23 -8.77
C GLY A 390 0.85 -23.74 -8.49
N LEU A 391 1.80 -22.85 -8.18
CA LEU A 391 3.16 -23.22 -7.83
C LEU A 391 3.20 -24.20 -6.66
N SER A 392 2.42 -23.98 -5.63
CA SER A 392 2.35 -24.86 -4.44
C SER A 392 1.82 -26.26 -4.75
N ARG A 393 1.06 -26.43 -5.84
CA ARG A 393 0.47 -27.71 -6.29
C ARG A 393 1.34 -28.45 -7.29
N VAL A 394 2.48 -27.87 -7.74
CA VAL A 394 3.39 -28.56 -8.67
C VAL A 394 3.91 -29.85 -8.03
N PRO A 395 3.78 -31.02 -8.70
CA PRO A 395 4.21 -32.29 -8.12
C PRO A 395 5.70 -32.32 -7.72
N GLY A 396 5.97 -32.61 -6.45
CA GLY A 396 7.33 -32.70 -5.91
C GLY A 396 8.01 -31.37 -5.64
N VAL A 397 7.31 -30.22 -5.76
CA VAL A 397 7.86 -28.93 -5.38
C VAL A 397 8.01 -28.85 -3.85
N ARG A 398 9.05 -28.15 -3.39
CA ARG A 398 9.29 -27.88 -1.97
C ARG A 398 9.61 -26.41 -1.75
N LYS A 399 8.88 -25.76 -0.85
CA LYS A 399 9.20 -24.42 -0.34
C LYS A 399 10.29 -24.52 0.74
N VAL A 400 11.31 -23.69 0.65
CA VAL A 400 12.38 -23.54 1.64
C VAL A 400 12.56 -22.04 1.91
N THR A 401 12.13 -21.59 3.07
CA THR A 401 12.32 -20.19 3.48
C THR A 401 13.80 -19.93 3.77
N ILE A 402 14.40 -19.01 3.06
CA ILE A 402 15.79 -18.57 3.24
C ILE A 402 15.88 -17.59 4.40
N LYS A 403 15.00 -16.58 4.40
CA LYS A 403 14.79 -15.57 5.44
C LYS A 403 13.37 -15.02 5.29
N PRO A 404 12.86 -14.20 6.20
CA PRO A 404 11.52 -13.63 6.07
C PRO A 404 11.29 -13.03 4.68
N GLN A 405 10.15 -13.34 4.06
CA GLN A 405 9.70 -12.92 2.73
C GLN A 405 10.67 -13.28 1.56
N VAL A 406 11.55 -14.26 1.74
CA VAL A 406 12.43 -14.78 0.67
C VAL A 406 12.37 -16.30 0.67
N ASP A 407 11.65 -16.87 -0.28
CA ASP A 407 11.40 -18.30 -0.37
C ASP A 407 12.01 -18.91 -1.62
N LYS A 408 12.74 -20.00 -1.43
CA LYS A 408 13.24 -20.85 -2.52
C LYS A 408 12.25 -21.99 -2.77
N TRP A 409 11.76 -22.08 -3.99
CA TRP A 409 10.91 -23.15 -4.46
C TRP A 409 11.71 -24.13 -5.30
N VAL A 410 11.89 -25.35 -4.82
CA VAL A 410 12.72 -26.40 -5.44
C VAL A 410 11.84 -27.40 -6.14
N PHE A 411 11.96 -27.51 -7.47
CA PHE A 411 11.23 -28.47 -8.29
C PHE A 411 11.84 -29.88 -8.19
N ALA A 412 11.08 -30.89 -8.60
CA ALA A 412 11.50 -32.30 -8.55
C ALA A 412 12.80 -32.61 -9.36
N ASN A 413 13.09 -31.83 -10.40
CA ASN A 413 14.31 -31.94 -11.22
C ASN A 413 15.54 -31.24 -10.60
N GLY A 414 15.41 -30.64 -9.40
CA GLY A 414 16.48 -29.92 -8.72
C GLY A 414 16.66 -28.47 -9.14
N VAL A 415 15.95 -28.00 -10.17
CA VAL A 415 15.87 -26.54 -10.49
C VAL A 415 15.13 -25.84 -9.37
N ALA A 416 15.53 -24.63 -9.04
CA ALA A 416 14.85 -23.82 -8.03
C ALA A 416 14.69 -22.39 -8.52
N ILE A 417 13.62 -21.74 -8.07
CA ILE A 417 13.39 -20.30 -8.23
C ILE A 417 13.30 -19.65 -6.84
N ILE A 418 13.53 -18.34 -6.78
CA ILE A 418 13.41 -17.54 -5.56
C ILE A 418 12.20 -16.62 -5.73
N VAL A 419 11.21 -16.75 -4.86
CA VAL A 419 10.03 -15.88 -4.85
C VAL A 419 10.13 -14.90 -3.68
N LEU A 420 9.92 -13.63 -3.96
CA LEU A 420 9.97 -12.54 -2.99
C LEU A 420 8.56 -12.23 -2.47
N SER A 421 8.46 -11.98 -1.17
CA SER A 421 7.22 -11.57 -0.45
C SER A 421 6.00 -12.44 -0.77
N GLU A 422 6.23 -13.74 -1.06
CA GLU A 422 5.15 -14.69 -1.41
C GLU A 422 4.28 -14.24 -2.61
N GLY A 423 4.85 -13.47 -3.54
CA GLY A 423 4.13 -12.88 -4.68
C GLY A 423 3.44 -11.55 -4.37
N ARG A 424 3.49 -11.07 -3.13
CA ARG A 424 2.98 -9.74 -2.72
C ARG A 424 3.99 -8.63 -3.06
N LEU A 425 3.66 -7.39 -2.74
CA LEU A 425 4.50 -6.20 -2.95
C LEU A 425 5.91 -6.38 -2.35
N LEU A 426 6.90 -6.65 -3.21
CA LEU A 426 8.28 -6.88 -2.77
C LEU A 426 8.95 -5.63 -2.19
N ASN A 427 8.59 -4.44 -2.66
CA ASN A 427 9.15 -3.17 -2.19
C ASN A 427 8.75 -2.81 -0.77
N LEU A 428 7.63 -3.32 -0.28
CA LEU A 428 7.15 -3.17 1.10
C LEU A 428 7.45 -4.41 1.95
N GLY A 429 7.26 -5.61 1.40
CA GLY A 429 7.52 -6.86 2.11
C GLY A 429 9.01 -7.07 2.38
N ASN A 430 9.88 -6.79 1.42
CA ASN A 430 11.33 -6.96 1.52
C ASN A 430 12.10 -5.68 1.86
N ALA A 431 11.45 -4.51 1.78
CA ALA A 431 12.07 -3.22 2.08
C ALA A 431 11.10 -2.29 2.83
N THR A 432 11.20 -0.99 2.63
CA THR A 432 10.46 0.05 3.37
C THR A 432 9.46 0.84 2.51
N GLY A 433 9.28 0.43 1.26
CA GLY A 433 8.37 1.09 0.32
C GLY A 433 8.96 2.32 -0.36
N HIS A 434 8.09 3.23 -0.77
CA HIS A 434 8.47 4.42 -1.50
C HIS A 434 9.15 5.46 -0.60
N PRO A 435 10.11 6.25 -1.12
CA PRO A 435 10.83 7.26 -0.33
C PRO A 435 9.91 8.42 0.07
N SER A 436 10.24 9.06 1.19
CA SER A 436 9.41 10.08 1.83
C SER A 436 9.04 11.24 0.91
N PHE A 437 9.98 11.75 0.09
CA PHE A 437 9.69 12.84 -0.85
C PHE A 437 8.61 12.47 -1.87
N VAL A 438 8.64 11.23 -2.38
CA VAL A 438 7.61 10.74 -3.32
C VAL A 438 6.26 10.61 -2.62
N MET A 439 6.24 10.05 -1.42
CA MET A 439 5.01 9.91 -0.62
C MET A 439 4.46 11.26 -0.17
N SER A 440 5.29 12.30 -0.06
CA SER A 440 4.82 13.66 0.15
C SER A 440 3.87 14.13 -0.95
N ASN A 441 4.14 13.78 -2.22
CA ASN A 441 3.22 14.09 -3.33
C ASN A 441 1.88 13.36 -3.18
N SER A 442 1.90 12.06 -2.93
CA SER A 442 0.70 11.23 -2.77
C SER A 442 -0.13 11.69 -1.58
N PHE A 443 0.50 11.89 -0.43
CA PHE A 443 -0.19 12.25 0.79
C PHE A 443 -0.62 13.72 0.85
N ALA A 444 0.04 14.60 0.12
CA ALA A 444 -0.48 15.95 -0.14
C ALA A 444 -1.79 15.88 -0.96
N ASN A 445 -1.84 15.04 -2.00
CA ASN A 445 -3.07 14.80 -2.76
C ASN A 445 -4.16 14.18 -1.89
N GLN A 446 -3.85 13.18 -1.05
CA GLN A 446 -4.80 12.55 -0.13
C GLN A 446 -5.38 13.58 0.85
N THR A 447 -4.53 14.37 1.48
CA THR A 447 -4.96 15.39 2.46
C THR A 447 -5.87 16.42 1.81
N ILE A 448 -5.49 16.93 0.62
CA ILE A 448 -6.33 17.88 -0.13
C ILE A 448 -7.64 17.23 -0.57
N ALA A 449 -7.63 15.97 -1.00
CA ALA A 449 -8.83 15.24 -1.39
C ALA A 449 -9.79 15.03 -0.21
N GLN A 450 -9.26 14.69 0.98
CA GLN A 450 -10.05 14.59 2.20
C GLN A 450 -10.71 15.93 2.56
N ILE A 451 -9.95 17.02 2.49
CA ILE A 451 -10.48 18.38 2.74
C ILE A 451 -11.57 18.74 1.72
N GLU A 452 -11.29 18.53 0.43
CA GLU A 452 -12.21 18.84 -0.67
C GLU A 452 -13.53 18.08 -0.53
N LEU A 453 -13.45 16.77 -0.33
CA LEU A 453 -14.62 15.91 -0.23
C LEU A 453 -15.43 16.16 1.05
N PHE A 454 -14.75 16.33 2.19
CA PHE A 454 -15.41 16.58 3.48
C PHE A 454 -16.10 17.94 3.53
N THR A 455 -15.41 19.01 3.08
CA THR A 455 -15.95 20.39 3.17
C THR A 455 -16.93 20.73 2.05
N LYS A 456 -16.91 19.98 0.94
CA LYS A 456 -17.73 20.27 -0.26
C LYS A 456 -18.55 19.06 -0.70
N THR A 457 -18.90 18.14 0.20
CA THR A 457 -19.65 16.89 -0.10
C THR A 457 -20.86 17.13 -0.99
N ALA A 458 -21.61 18.22 -0.78
CA ALA A 458 -22.79 18.57 -1.58
C ALA A 458 -22.50 18.81 -3.07
N GLN A 459 -21.23 19.04 -3.44
CA GLN A 459 -20.81 19.24 -4.83
C GLN A 459 -20.44 17.93 -5.53
N TYR A 460 -20.36 16.83 -4.76
CA TYR A 460 -19.95 15.51 -5.24
C TYR A 460 -21.11 14.52 -5.10
N PRO A 461 -22.04 14.41 -6.05
CA PRO A 461 -22.99 13.29 -6.11
C PRO A 461 -22.28 11.95 -6.11
N ILE A 462 -22.99 10.83 -5.85
CA ILE A 462 -22.39 9.49 -5.91
C ILE A 462 -21.76 9.27 -7.29
N GLY A 463 -20.46 9.00 -7.31
CA GLY A 463 -19.64 8.84 -8.50
C GLY A 463 -18.15 8.82 -8.16
N VAL A 464 -17.31 8.63 -9.18
CA VAL A 464 -15.85 8.63 -9.04
C VAL A 464 -15.29 9.87 -9.73
N TYR A 465 -14.50 10.66 -9.01
CA TYR A 465 -13.96 11.95 -9.43
C TYR A 465 -12.44 11.95 -9.32
N THR A 466 -11.77 12.81 -10.09
CA THR A 466 -10.36 13.17 -9.89
C THR A 466 -10.27 14.54 -9.25
N LEU A 467 -9.17 14.83 -8.56
CA LEU A 467 -8.94 16.18 -8.04
C LEU A 467 -8.93 17.22 -9.17
N PRO A 468 -9.57 18.39 -8.96
CA PRO A 468 -9.48 19.52 -9.89
C PRO A 468 -8.03 19.89 -10.21
N LYS A 469 -7.77 20.26 -11.47
CA LYS A 469 -6.40 20.52 -11.97
C LYS A 469 -5.63 21.57 -11.16
N HIS A 470 -6.29 22.58 -10.66
CA HIS A 470 -5.65 23.62 -9.85
C HIS A 470 -5.14 23.08 -8.49
N LEU A 471 -5.78 22.03 -7.93
CA LEU A 471 -5.33 21.37 -6.70
C LEU A 471 -4.15 20.45 -6.98
N ASP A 472 -4.16 19.73 -8.10
CA ASP A 472 -3.04 18.91 -8.57
C ASP A 472 -1.79 19.79 -8.83
N GLU A 473 -1.95 20.96 -9.50
CA GLU A 473 -0.86 21.93 -9.66
C GLU A 473 -0.39 22.55 -8.32
N LYS A 474 -1.29 22.75 -7.35
CA LYS A 474 -0.91 23.19 -6.00
C LYS A 474 0.05 22.21 -5.36
N VAL A 475 -0.24 20.91 -5.42
CA VAL A 475 0.67 19.87 -4.89
C VAL A 475 2.06 19.98 -5.52
N ALA A 476 2.14 20.09 -6.85
CA ALA A 476 3.43 20.29 -7.53
C ALA A 476 4.19 21.52 -7.00
N ARG A 477 3.51 22.66 -6.87
CA ARG A 477 4.14 23.91 -6.39
C ARG A 477 4.72 23.77 -4.99
N LEU A 478 4.03 23.09 -4.07
CA LEU A 478 4.49 22.87 -2.69
C LEU A 478 5.82 22.08 -2.59
N HIS A 479 6.21 21.36 -3.65
CA HIS A 479 7.43 20.57 -3.67
C HIS A 479 8.61 21.26 -4.37
N LEU A 480 8.35 22.29 -5.20
CA LEU A 480 9.37 22.87 -6.07
C LEU A 480 10.46 23.61 -5.29
N ASP A 481 10.10 24.33 -4.22
CA ASP A 481 11.05 25.11 -3.44
C ASP A 481 12.07 24.21 -2.74
N ALA A 482 11.64 23.05 -2.24
CA ALA A 482 12.53 22.05 -1.63
C ALA A 482 13.57 21.49 -2.61
N LEU A 483 13.24 21.46 -3.91
CA LEU A 483 14.15 21.07 -4.98
C LEU A 483 14.99 22.24 -5.53
N GLY A 484 14.82 23.46 -5.00
CA GLY A 484 15.46 24.66 -5.53
C GLY A 484 15.00 25.03 -6.95
N ALA A 485 13.86 24.50 -7.40
CA ALA A 485 13.32 24.73 -8.73
C ALA A 485 12.62 26.09 -8.82
N LYS A 486 12.86 26.81 -9.92
CA LYS A 486 12.24 28.12 -10.17
C LYS A 486 11.38 28.09 -11.42
N LEU A 487 10.11 28.40 -11.26
CA LEU A 487 9.16 28.48 -12.38
C LEU A 487 9.32 29.81 -13.14
N SER A 488 9.29 29.74 -14.47
CA SER A 488 9.06 30.90 -15.31
C SER A 488 7.60 31.34 -15.20
N ARG A 489 7.34 32.63 -15.39
CA ARG A 489 6.00 33.19 -15.40
C ARG A 489 5.59 33.57 -16.80
N LEU A 490 4.34 33.30 -17.17
CA LEU A 490 3.77 33.78 -18.41
C LEU A 490 3.59 35.31 -18.35
N THR A 491 3.96 35.99 -19.43
CA THR A 491 3.47 37.36 -19.66
C THR A 491 1.99 37.33 -20.01
N GLN A 492 1.27 38.42 -19.80
CA GLN A 492 -0.15 38.49 -20.16
C GLN A 492 -0.38 38.13 -21.64
N ARG A 493 0.48 38.62 -22.55
CA ARG A 493 0.40 38.29 -23.99
C ARG A 493 0.53 36.78 -24.26
N GLN A 494 1.38 36.07 -23.51
CA GLN A 494 1.53 34.61 -23.64
C GLN A 494 0.31 33.88 -23.09
N ALA A 495 -0.21 34.32 -21.94
CA ALA A 495 -1.40 33.76 -21.33
C ALA A 495 -2.62 33.93 -22.26
N ASP A 496 -2.82 35.13 -22.82
CA ASP A 496 -3.90 35.43 -23.78
C ASP A 496 -3.79 34.58 -25.04
N TYR A 497 -2.57 34.41 -25.58
CA TYR A 497 -2.33 33.57 -26.77
C TYR A 497 -2.67 32.10 -26.53
N LEU A 498 -2.38 31.58 -25.34
CA LEU A 498 -2.66 30.20 -24.94
C LEU A 498 -4.11 30.00 -24.45
N GLY A 499 -4.83 31.06 -24.15
CA GLY A 499 -6.17 31.01 -23.57
C GLY A 499 -6.21 30.46 -22.15
N VAL A 500 -5.13 30.70 -21.35
CA VAL A 500 -5.01 30.26 -19.96
C VAL A 500 -4.77 31.44 -19.02
N SER A 501 -4.97 31.25 -17.71
CA SER A 501 -4.53 32.24 -16.71
C SER A 501 -2.99 32.32 -16.66
N ALA A 502 -2.45 33.50 -16.39
CA ALA A 502 -1.00 33.67 -16.19
C ALA A 502 -0.45 32.86 -15.00
N ASP A 503 -1.30 32.53 -14.04
CA ASP A 503 -0.97 31.78 -12.83
C ASP A 503 -1.41 30.30 -12.86
N GLY A 504 -1.99 29.85 -13.99
CA GLY A 504 -2.48 28.48 -14.16
C GLY A 504 -3.99 28.33 -13.85
N PRO A 505 -4.57 27.14 -13.96
CA PRO A 505 -3.92 25.92 -14.46
C PRO A 505 -3.51 26.05 -15.94
N TYR A 506 -2.34 25.50 -16.26
CA TYR A 506 -1.74 25.65 -17.60
C TYR A 506 -2.23 24.59 -18.61
N LYS A 507 -2.93 23.58 -18.14
CA LYS A 507 -3.50 22.50 -18.95
C LYS A 507 -4.97 22.29 -18.59
N PRO A 508 -5.81 21.88 -19.57
CA PRO A 508 -7.21 21.57 -19.31
C PRO A 508 -7.37 20.33 -18.42
N GLU A 509 -8.55 20.18 -17.79
CA GLU A 509 -8.86 19.12 -16.84
C GLU A 509 -8.60 17.71 -17.35
N HIS A 510 -8.85 17.46 -18.65
CA HIS A 510 -8.68 16.14 -19.27
C HIS A 510 -7.22 15.81 -19.63
N TYR A 511 -6.29 16.78 -19.55
CA TYR A 511 -4.90 16.54 -19.95
C TYR A 511 -4.19 15.65 -18.89
N ARG A 512 -3.53 14.60 -19.36
CA ARG A 512 -2.67 13.71 -18.59
C ARG A 512 -1.25 13.77 -19.18
N TYR A 513 -0.27 14.09 -18.35
CA TYR A 513 1.15 14.30 -18.72
C TYR A 513 1.83 13.02 -19.20
#